data_82ce66491683736c06ab9c7fa1f7e848
#
_entry.id   82ce66491683736c06ab9c7fa1f7e848
#
_cell.length_a   1.000
_cell.length_b   1.000
_cell.length_c   1.000
_cell.angle_alpha   90.00
_cell.angle_beta   90.00
_cell.angle_gamma   90.00
#
_symmetry.space_group_name_H-M   'P 1'
#
loop_
_entity.id
_entity.type
_entity.pdbx_description
1 polymer ?
#
loop_
_entity_poly.entity_id
_entity_poly.type
_entity_poly.pdbx_seq_one_letter_code
_entity_poly.pdbx_strand_id
1 'polypeptide(L)'
;MNNLEKYRPYVLALLRITAAYMFILHGTAKFWEFPISMTGGNGPVGDSMMIVGGVIEIIGSILLILGLFTRPAAFVLSGQMAFAYFFMHVSGKGNLLFPIANGGELALLYSVLFLYFVFSGAGACALDNKFFKK
;
A
#
# COMPACT_ATOMS: atom_id res chain seq x y z
N MET A 1 25.93 16.08 -10.10
CA MET A 1 24.58 15.50 -9.99
C MET A 1 24.46 14.12 -10.63
N ASN A 2 25.24 13.81 -11.67
CA ASN A 2 25.17 12.52 -12.40
C ASN A 2 25.49 11.26 -11.58
N ASN A 3 26.13 11.39 -10.41
CA ASN A 3 26.48 10.24 -9.59
C ASN A 3 25.33 9.68 -8.74
N LEU A 4 24.21 10.39 -8.59
CA LEU A 4 23.08 9.93 -7.79
C LEU A 4 22.13 9.00 -8.56
N GLU A 5 22.09 9.10 -9.88
CA GLU A 5 21.25 8.26 -10.75
C GLU A 5 21.52 6.76 -10.56
N LYS A 6 22.76 6.36 -10.29
CA LYS A 6 23.14 4.97 -10.04
C LYS A 6 22.46 4.37 -8.79
N TYR A 7 22.06 5.21 -7.84
CA TYR A 7 21.40 4.79 -6.60
C TYR A 7 19.88 4.75 -6.70
N ARG A 8 19.31 5.34 -7.76
CA ARG A 8 17.88 5.41 -7.97
C ARG A 8 17.15 4.06 -7.79
N PRO A 9 17.61 2.94 -8.38
CA PRO A 9 16.94 1.66 -8.20
C PRO A 9 16.97 1.14 -6.75
N TYR A 10 17.99 1.48 -5.99
CA TYR A 10 18.09 1.09 -4.57
C TYR A 10 17.18 1.94 -3.69
N VAL A 11 17.10 3.24 -3.93
CA VAL A 11 16.17 4.13 -3.22
C VAL A 11 14.74 3.75 -3.53
N LEU A 12 14.44 3.39 -4.78
CA LEU A 12 13.12 2.88 -5.17
C LEU A 12 12.77 1.57 -4.45
N ALA A 13 13.74 0.65 -4.31
CA ALA A 13 13.54 -0.58 -3.57
C ALA A 13 13.29 -0.31 -2.07
N LEU A 14 14.03 0.61 -1.47
CA LEU A 14 13.83 1.03 -0.09
C LEU A 14 12.42 1.60 0.10
N LEU A 15 12.00 2.51 -0.77
CA LEU A 15 10.66 3.10 -0.73
C LEU A 15 9.56 2.03 -0.84
N ARG A 16 9.71 1.09 -1.78
CA ARG A 16 8.77 -0.02 -2.00
C ARG A 16 8.65 -0.92 -0.77
N ILE A 17 9.78 -1.35 -0.22
CA ILE A 17 9.81 -2.25 0.94
C ILE A 17 9.24 -1.54 2.17
N THR A 18 9.64 -0.30 2.42
CA THR A 18 9.13 0.47 3.58
C THR A 18 7.64 0.70 3.47
N ALA A 19 7.14 1.14 2.31
CA ALA A 19 5.71 1.36 2.09
C ALA A 19 4.91 0.06 2.28
N ALA A 20 5.39 -1.04 1.71
CA ALA A 20 4.74 -2.34 1.83
C ALA A 20 4.77 -2.89 3.27
N TYR A 21 5.88 -2.69 3.99
CA TYR A 21 5.97 -3.05 5.41
C TYR A 21 4.95 -2.28 6.25
N MET A 22 4.88 -0.97 6.09
CA MET A 22 3.88 -0.17 6.80
C MET A 22 2.45 -0.58 6.43
N PHE A 23 2.24 -0.93 5.17
CA PHE A 23 0.91 -1.26 4.66
C PHE A 23 0.42 -2.65 5.10
N ILE A 24 1.31 -3.65 5.21
CA ILE A 24 0.92 -4.97 5.72
C ILE A 24 0.40 -4.90 7.15
N LEU A 25 0.86 -3.96 7.95
CA LEU A 25 0.41 -3.77 9.32
C LEU A 25 -1.07 -3.34 9.41
N HIS A 26 -1.61 -2.71 8.38
CA HIS A 26 -3.06 -2.43 8.28
C HIS A 26 -3.86 -3.72 8.12
N GLY A 27 -3.36 -4.67 7.33
CA GLY A 27 -3.99 -5.97 7.17
C GLY A 27 -3.88 -6.83 8.43
N THR A 28 -2.70 -6.89 9.05
CA THR A 28 -2.51 -7.67 10.29
C THR A 28 -3.32 -7.12 11.46
N ALA A 29 -3.49 -5.80 11.54
CA ALA A 29 -4.35 -5.17 12.55
C ALA A 29 -5.83 -5.59 12.42
N LYS A 30 -6.31 -5.84 11.19
CA LYS A 30 -7.69 -6.28 10.93
C LYS A 30 -7.96 -7.73 11.38
N PHE A 31 -6.97 -8.61 11.23
CA PHE A 31 -7.16 -10.05 11.48
C PHE A 31 -6.64 -10.52 12.83
N TRP A 32 -5.53 -9.96 13.29
CA TRP A 32 -4.83 -10.40 14.50
C TRP A 32 -4.66 -9.31 15.55
N GLU A 33 -5.30 -8.14 15.34
CA GLU A 33 -5.19 -7.00 16.25
C GLU A 33 -3.73 -6.61 16.56
N PHE A 34 -2.86 -6.80 15.57
CA PHE A 34 -1.43 -6.50 15.68
C PHE A 34 -0.98 -5.55 14.55
N PRO A 35 -0.22 -4.51 14.82
CA PRO A 35 0.32 -4.07 16.12
C PRO A 35 -0.68 -3.29 17.00
N ILE A 36 -1.84 -2.98 16.44
CA ILE A 36 -2.93 -2.28 17.13
C ILE A 36 -4.26 -3.00 16.90
N SER A 37 -5.16 -2.89 17.87
CA SER A 37 -6.53 -3.39 17.69
C SER A 37 -7.37 -2.46 16.83
N MET A 38 -8.06 -3.00 15.83
CA MET A 38 -9.04 -2.29 15.02
C MET A 38 -10.48 -2.42 15.58
N THR A 39 -10.70 -3.34 16.52
CA THR A 39 -12.03 -3.67 17.06
C THR A 39 -12.13 -3.43 18.57
N GLY A 40 -11.09 -2.87 19.18
CA GLY A 40 -11.05 -2.66 20.63
C GLY A 40 -10.92 -3.95 21.44
N GLY A 41 -10.27 -5.00 20.91
CA GLY A 41 -10.07 -6.28 21.57
C GLY A 41 -11.18 -7.30 21.33
N ASN A 42 -12.06 -7.06 20.35
CA ASN A 42 -13.17 -7.95 20.02
C ASN A 42 -12.82 -8.99 18.92
N GLY A 43 -11.54 -9.15 18.62
CA GLY A 43 -11.08 -10.09 17.62
C GLY A 43 -11.06 -9.52 16.19
N PRO A 44 -11.06 -10.38 15.16
CA PRO A 44 -10.97 -9.94 13.76
C PRO A 44 -12.14 -9.05 13.37
N VAL A 45 -11.91 -8.16 12.39
CA VAL A 45 -12.99 -7.37 11.81
C VAL A 45 -14.07 -8.27 11.20
N GLY A 46 -15.33 -7.94 11.45
CA GLY A 46 -16.48 -8.72 10.96
C GLY A 46 -17.10 -8.17 9.66
N ASP A 47 -16.75 -6.97 9.26
CA ASP A 47 -17.28 -6.34 8.05
C ASP A 47 -16.62 -6.91 6.79
N SER A 48 -17.44 -7.34 5.82
CA SER A 48 -16.96 -8.00 4.59
C SER A 48 -16.00 -7.13 3.77
N MET A 49 -16.24 -5.83 3.70
CA MET A 49 -15.38 -4.90 2.98
C MET A 49 -14.01 -4.78 3.66
N MET A 50 -13.98 -4.74 4.98
CA MET A 50 -12.76 -4.70 5.78
C MET A 50 -11.97 -6.02 5.66
N ILE A 51 -12.65 -7.16 5.60
CA ILE A 51 -12.02 -8.47 5.39
C ILE A 51 -11.36 -8.53 4.01
N VAL A 52 -12.09 -8.20 2.96
CA VAL A 52 -11.54 -8.17 1.58
C VAL A 52 -10.36 -7.19 1.50
N GLY A 53 -10.51 -5.99 2.05
CA GLY A 53 -9.44 -5.00 2.11
C GLY A 53 -8.20 -5.54 2.83
N GLY A 54 -8.37 -6.19 3.97
CA GLY A 54 -7.27 -6.77 4.75
C GLY A 54 -6.52 -7.89 4.00
N VAL A 55 -7.23 -8.74 3.27
CA VAL A 55 -6.62 -9.78 2.41
C VAL A 55 -5.79 -9.14 1.30
N ILE A 56 -6.32 -8.13 0.61
CA ILE A 56 -5.61 -7.40 -0.44
C ILE A 56 -4.36 -6.71 0.14
N GLU A 57 -4.47 -6.09 1.32
CA GLU A 57 -3.35 -5.45 2.00
C GLU A 57 -2.22 -6.42 2.34
N ILE A 58 -2.54 -7.60 2.87
CA ILE A 58 -1.54 -8.61 3.22
C ILE A 58 -0.87 -9.19 1.97
N ILE A 59 -1.66 -9.69 1.02
CA ILE A 59 -1.12 -10.33 -0.20
C ILE A 59 -0.36 -9.31 -1.03
N GLY A 60 -0.94 -8.14 -1.28
CA GLY A 60 -0.31 -7.08 -2.07
C GLY A 60 0.99 -6.58 -1.44
N SER A 61 1.02 -6.44 -0.12
CA SER A 61 2.24 -6.03 0.60
C SER A 61 3.34 -7.10 0.52
N ILE A 62 3.00 -8.38 0.67
CA ILE A 62 3.98 -9.47 0.52
C ILE A 62 4.58 -9.45 -0.89
N LEU A 63 3.76 -9.30 -1.92
CA LEU A 63 4.23 -9.20 -3.30
C LEU A 63 5.14 -7.99 -3.51
N LEU A 64 4.80 -6.84 -2.94
CA LEU A 64 5.64 -5.64 -3.01
C LEU A 64 6.94 -5.79 -2.22
N ILE A 65 6.94 -6.41 -1.04
CA ILE A 65 8.17 -6.65 -0.26
C ILE A 65 9.14 -7.52 -1.08
N LEU A 66 8.63 -8.59 -1.65
CA LEU A 66 9.41 -9.50 -2.49
C LEU A 66 9.79 -8.89 -3.85
N GLY A 67 9.10 -7.84 -4.27
CA GLY A 67 9.22 -7.29 -5.61
C GLY A 67 8.78 -8.28 -6.69
N LEU A 68 7.72 -9.01 -6.43
CA LEU A 68 7.13 -10.01 -7.32
C LEU A 68 5.78 -9.51 -7.80
N PHE A 69 5.55 -9.55 -9.12
CA PHE A 69 4.35 -8.95 -9.73
C PHE A 69 4.10 -7.53 -9.24
N THR A 70 5.17 -6.74 -9.11
CA THR A 70 5.13 -5.40 -8.50
C THR A 70 4.10 -4.50 -9.13
N ARG A 71 4.03 -4.45 -10.47
CA ARG A 71 3.11 -3.54 -11.19
C ARG A 71 1.63 -3.90 -10.94
N PRO A 72 1.17 -5.15 -11.15
CA PRO A 72 -0.23 -5.49 -10.89
C PRO A 72 -0.60 -5.41 -9.40
N ALA A 73 0.28 -5.82 -8.49
CA ALA A 73 0.05 -5.66 -7.05
C ALA A 73 -0.11 -4.19 -6.67
N ALA A 74 0.79 -3.33 -7.12
CA ALA A 74 0.72 -1.90 -6.88
C ALA A 74 -0.54 -1.26 -7.47
N PHE A 75 -1.00 -1.71 -8.64
CA PHE A 75 -2.22 -1.21 -9.24
C PHE A 75 -3.45 -1.51 -8.37
N VAL A 76 -3.57 -2.74 -7.88
CA VAL A 76 -4.68 -3.14 -6.99
C VAL A 76 -4.64 -2.36 -5.68
N LEU A 77 -3.47 -2.22 -5.06
CA LEU A 77 -3.32 -1.46 -3.82
C LEU A 77 -3.60 0.04 -4.00
N SER A 78 -3.18 0.61 -5.13
CA SER A 78 -3.50 2.00 -5.48
C SER A 78 -5.01 2.22 -5.60
N GLY A 79 -5.70 1.33 -6.29
CA GLY A 79 -7.15 1.37 -6.44
C GLY A 79 -7.89 1.21 -5.12
N GLN A 80 -7.44 0.29 -4.26
CA GLN A 80 -8.00 0.12 -2.91
C GLN A 80 -7.87 1.40 -2.08
N MET A 81 -6.72 2.05 -2.12
CA MET A 81 -6.49 3.28 -1.37
C MET A 81 -7.26 4.47 -1.94
N ALA A 82 -7.42 4.56 -3.26
CA ALA A 82 -8.31 5.53 -3.87
C ALA A 82 -9.76 5.32 -3.43
N PHE A 83 -10.22 4.08 -3.44
CA PHE A 83 -11.55 3.71 -2.94
C PHE A 83 -11.71 4.12 -1.46
N ALA A 84 -10.74 3.79 -0.61
CA ALA A 84 -10.75 4.17 0.80
C ALA A 84 -10.82 5.69 0.97
N TYR A 85 -10.07 6.46 0.19
CA TYR A 85 -10.11 7.91 0.24
C TYR A 85 -11.50 8.46 -0.08
N PHE A 86 -12.06 8.09 -1.22
CA PHE A 86 -13.35 8.64 -1.67
C PHE A 86 -14.54 8.13 -0.86
N PHE A 87 -14.60 6.85 -0.57
CA PHE A 87 -15.78 6.24 0.03
C PHE A 87 -15.75 6.16 1.56
N MET A 88 -14.57 6.11 2.19
CA MET A 88 -14.49 6.05 3.64
C MET A 88 -14.17 7.40 4.27
N HIS A 89 -13.29 8.19 3.67
CA HIS A 89 -12.90 9.48 4.23
C HIS A 89 -13.75 10.64 3.72
N VAL A 90 -13.86 10.81 2.41
CA VAL A 90 -14.62 11.94 1.82
C VAL A 90 -16.11 11.75 2.03
N SER A 91 -16.67 10.59 1.74
CA SER A 91 -18.10 10.32 1.91
C SER A 91 -18.53 10.41 3.38
N GLY A 92 -17.67 10.03 4.32
CA GLY A 92 -17.96 10.08 5.75
C GLY A 92 -17.84 11.46 6.38
N LYS A 93 -16.89 12.28 5.92
CA LYS A 93 -16.53 13.57 6.57
C LYS A 93 -16.59 14.78 5.63
N GLY A 94 -16.81 14.56 4.33
CA GLY A 94 -16.75 15.62 3.33
C GLY A 94 -15.31 16.07 3.05
N ASN A 95 -15.16 17.31 2.60
CA ASN A 95 -13.86 17.97 2.38
C ASN A 95 -12.94 17.24 1.38
N LEU A 96 -13.43 16.98 0.18
CA LEU A 96 -12.67 16.31 -0.89
C LEU A 96 -11.27 16.91 -1.12
N LEU A 97 -11.16 18.24 -1.03
CA LEU A 97 -9.90 18.94 -1.31
C LEU A 97 -9.01 19.15 -0.08
N PHE A 98 -9.46 18.72 1.09
CA PHE A 98 -8.72 18.89 2.35
C PHE A 98 -8.53 17.55 3.06
N PRO A 99 -7.56 16.72 2.60
CA PRO A 99 -7.32 15.39 3.18
C PRO A 99 -7.03 15.42 4.68
N ILE A 100 -6.41 16.47 5.17
CA ILE A 100 -6.17 16.67 6.61
C ILE A 100 -7.49 16.77 7.40
N ALA A 101 -8.50 17.41 6.82
CA ALA A 101 -9.80 17.58 7.47
C ALA A 101 -10.64 16.31 7.46
N ASN A 102 -10.51 15.46 6.45
CA ASN A 102 -11.23 14.18 6.36
C ASN A 102 -10.45 12.98 6.94
N GLY A 103 -9.20 13.18 7.34
CA GLY A 103 -8.33 12.12 7.86
C GLY A 103 -7.82 11.14 6.81
N GLY A 104 -7.95 11.47 5.53
CA GLY A 104 -7.58 10.60 4.41
C GLY A 104 -6.19 10.86 3.81
N GLU A 105 -5.34 11.67 4.47
CA GLU A 105 -4.00 11.99 3.94
C GLU A 105 -3.20 10.74 3.60
N LEU A 106 -3.19 9.76 4.49
CA LEU A 106 -2.44 8.54 4.30
C LEU A 106 -3.03 7.68 3.17
N ALA A 107 -4.35 7.58 3.07
CA ALA A 107 -5.01 6.85 1.99
C ALA A 107 -4.69 7.47 0.62
N LEU A 108 -4.77 8.79 0.51
CA LEU A 108 -4.42 9.52 -0.70
C LEU A 108 -2.95 9.34 -1.06
N LEU A 109 -2.05 9.50 -0.09
CA LEU A 109 -0.61 9.35 -0.30
C LEU A 109 -0.26 7.93 -0.75
N TYR A 110 -0.79 6.89 -0.11
CA TYR A 110 -0.58 5.50 -0.54
C TYR A 110 -1.14 5.23 -1.93
N SER A 111 -2.32 5.77 -2.27
CA SER A 111 -2.88 5.60 -3.60
C SER A 111 -1.92 6.09 -4.69
N VAL A 112 -1.39 7.30 -4.54
CA VAL A 112 -0.45 7.90 -5.50
C VAL A 112 0.91 7.20 -5.47
N LEU A 113 1.41 6.80 -4.30
CA LEU A 113 2.66 6.08 -4.14
C LEU A 113 2.62 4.71 -4.83
N PHE A 114 1.56 3.94 -4.62
CA PHE A 114 1.40 2.66 -5.31
C PHE A 114 1.20 2.85 -6.82
N LEU A 115 0.47 3.89 -7.23
CA LEU A 115 0.39 4.25 -8.65
C LEU A 115 1.78 4.53 -9.25
N TYR A 116 2.65 5.20 -8.52
CA TYR A 116 4.03 5.41 -8.96
C TYR A 116 4.76 4.08 -9.21
N PHE A 117 4.60 3.07 -8.36
CA PHE A 117 5.22 1.75 -8.59
C PHE A 117 4.67 1.02 -9.82
N VAL A 118 3.44 1.28 -10.25
CA VAL A 118 2.90 0.75 -11.52
C VAL A 118 3.78 1.19 -12.70
N PHE A 119 4.22 2.43 -12.70
CA PHE A 119 5.04 2.99 -13.79
C PHE A 119 6.54 2.74 -13.58
N SER A 120 7.06 2.95 -12.37
CA SER A 120 8.48 2.82 -12.06
C SER A 120 8.97 1.36 -12.01
N GLY A 121 8.06 0.43 -11.67
CA GLY A 121 8.42 -0.97 -11.42
C GLY A 121 9.05 -1.18 -10.04
N ALA A 122 9.71 -2.32 -9.89
CA ALA A 122 10.18 -2.83 -8.60
C ALA A 122 11.47 -2.18 -8.07
N GLY A 123 12.30 -1.60 -8.93
CA GLY A 123 13.64 -1.16 -8.54
C GLY A 123 14.61 -2.32 -8.35
N ALA A 124 15.64 -2.12 -7.52
CA ALA A 124 16.59 -3.16 -7.16
C ALA A 124 15.98 -4.20 -6.18
N CYS A 125 16.71 -5.28 -5.93
CA CYS A 125 16.33 -6.30 -4.93
C CYS A 125 14.90 -6.81 -5.13
N ALA A 126 14.54 -7.18 -6.36
CA ALA A 126 13.21 -7.65 -6.72
C ALA A 126 13.25 -8.97 -7.47
N LEU A 127 12.26 -9.84 -7.17
CA LEU A 127 12.10 -11.12 -7.87
C LEU A 127 11.67 -10.91 -9.32
N ASP A 128 10.95 -9.83 -9.64
CA ASP A 128 10.60 -9.45 -11.00
C ASP A 128 11.84 -9.36 -11.90
N ASN A 129 12.96 -8.88 -11.35
CA ASN A 129 14.22 -8.76 -12.09
C ASN A 129 14.87 -10.13 -12.39
N LYS A 130 14.52 -11.16 -11.63
CA LYS A 130 14.99 -12.52 -11.85
C LYS A 130 14.13 -13.29 -12.85
N PHE A 131 12.80 -13.15 -12.71
CA PHE A 131 11.85 -13.99 -13.45
C PHE A 131 11.41 -13.35 -14.78
N PHE A 132 11.41 -12.02 -14.84
CA PHE A 132 10.90 -11.27 -16.00
C PHE A 132 11.96 -10.38 -16.65
N LYS A 133 13.23 -10.82 -16.63
CA LYS A 133 14.28 -10.13 -17.40
C LYS A 133 13.89 -10.03 -18.87
N LYS A 134 13.71 -8.80 -19.34
CA LYS A 134 13.73 -8.49 -20.77
C LYS A 134 15.16 -8.27 -21.22
#